data_b1dff0a82d0fa906135bcd723c92c662
#
_entry.id   b1dff0a82d0fa906135bcd723c92c662
#
_cell.length_a   1.000
_cell.length_b   1.000
_cell.length_c   1.000
_cell.angle_alpha   90.00
_cell.angle_beta   90.00
_cell.angle_gamma   90.00
#
_symmetry.space_group_name_H-M   'P 1'
#
loop_
_entity.id
_entity.type
_entity.pdbx_description
1 polymer ?
#
loop_
_entity_poly.entity_id
_entity_poly.type
_entity_poly.pdbx_seq_one_letter_code
_entity_poly.pdbx_strand_id
1 'polypeptide(L)'
;IPGAVVEYCIVVSNASGGATATGIEVLDALPADVTYDDKGIFVVNDGTCTNGTDGVTATPKAAAFDDIKAEVTADLSDIGSAESRSVYFRVTIN
;
A
#
# COMPACT_ATOMS: atom_id res chain seq x y z
N ILE A 1 -17.81 -3.34 -13.46
CA ILE A 1 -17.71 -3.53 -14.93
C ILE A 1 -16.37 -4.17 -15.23
N PRO A 2 -16.35 -5.31 -15.91
CA PRO A 2 -15.10 -5.92 -16.33
C PRO A 2 -14.23 -4.94 -17.13
N GLY A 3 -12.92 -4.94 -16.81
CA GLY A 3 -11.97 -4.05 -17.44
C GLY A 3 -11.85 -2.67 -16.77
N ALA A 4 -12.68 -2.35 -15.79
CA ALA A 4 -12.53 -1.10 -15.04
C ALA A 4 -11.23 -1.15 -14.20
N VAL A 5 -10.49 -0.05 -14.20
CA VAL A 5 -9.29 0.10 -13.39
C VAL A 5 -9.67 0.81 -12.10
N VAL A 6 -9.32 0.20 -10.97
CA VAL A 6 -9.62 0.72 -9.64
C VAL A 6 -8.32 0.96 -8.89
N GLU A 7 -8.21 2.08 -8.21
CA GLU A 7 -7.08 2.36 -7.32
C GLU A 7 -7.46 2.02 -5.89
N TYR A 8 -6.66 1.18 -5.26
CA TYR A 8 -6.78 0.88 -3.83
C TYR A 8 -5.93 1.87 -3.05
N CYS A 9 -6.53 2.50 -2.06
CA CYS A 9 -5.87 3.42 -1.14
C CYS A 9 -6.04 2.89 0.28
N ILE A 10 -4.93 2.55 0.94
CA ILE A 10 -4.91 2.02 2.30
C ILE A 10 -4.23 3.05 3.19
N VAL A 11 -4.95 3.55 4.18
CA VAL A 11 -4.42 4.53 5.13
C VAL A 11 -4.25 3.87 6.50
N VAL A 12 -3.06 4.02 7.07
CA VAL A 12 -2.73 3.55 8.42
C VAL A 12 -2.43 4.77 9.27
N SER A 13 -3.16 4.91 10.37
CA SER A 13 -3.04 6.05 11.29
C SER A 13 -2.64 5.59 12.68
N ASN A 14 -1.75 6.31 13.33
CA ASN A 14 -1.43 6.12 14.74
C ASN A 14 -2.27 7.11 15.56
N ALA A 15 -2.94 6.60 16.59
CA ALA A 15 -3.81 7.43 17.42
C ALA A 15 -3.03 8.54 18.14
N SER A 16 -3.69 9.66 18.39
CA SER A 16 -3.12 10.76 19.15
C SER A 16 -2.78 10.33 20.58
N GLY A 17 -1.61 10.70 21.06
CA GLY A 17 -1.11 10.35 22.40
C GLY A 17 -0.47 8.98 22.47
N GLY A 18 -0.45 8.21 21.37
CA GLY A 18 0.21 6.91 21.33
C GLY A 18 1.72 7.01 21.15
N ALA A 19 2.40 5.91 21.47
CA ALA A 19 3.82 5.77 21.14
C ALA A 19 4.01 5.68 19.62
N THR A 20 5.21 5.99 19.13
CA THR A 20 5.56 5.81 17.73
C THR A 20 5.41 4.34 17.32
N ALA A 21 4.69 4.09 16.26
CA ALA A 21 4.53 2.75 15.69
C ALA A 21 5.69 2.45 14.75
N THR A 22 6.35 1.32 14.95
CA THR A 22 7.52 0.90 14.17
C THR A 22 7.29 -0.46 13.55
N GLY A 23 8.04 -0.79 12.50
CA GLY A 23 7.97 -2.10 11.87
C GLY A 23 6.61 -2.41 11.24
N ILE A 24 5.94 -1.40 10.70
CA ILE A 24 4.59 -1.56 10.14
C ILE A 24 4.68 -2.14 8.73
N GLU A 25 4.01 -3.26 8.52
CA GLU A 25 3.83 -3.85 7.20
C GLU A 25 2.34 -3.92 6.87
N VAL A 26 1.97 -3.49 5.66
CA VAL A 26 0.63 -3.67 5.12
C VAL A 26 0.62 -4.94 4.28
N LEU A 27 -0.38 -5.78 4.47
CA LEU A 27 -0.63 -6.96 3.65
C LEU A 27 -2.07 -6.90 3.17
N ASP A 28 -2.26 -6.90 1.86
CA ASP A 28 -3.58 -6.86 1.23
C ASP A 28 -3.74 -8.07 0.32
N ALA A 29 -4.56 -9.01 0.76
CA ALA A 29 -4.93 -10.18 -0.05
C ALA A 29 -6.02 -9.77 -1.04
N LEU A 30 -5.70 -9.80 -2.33
CA LEU A 30 -6.64 -9.37 -3.37
C LEU A 30 -7.76 -10.37 -3.56
N PRO A 31 -9.02 -9.91 -3.72
CA PRO A 31 -10.12 -10.82 -4.04
C PRO A 31 -9.95 -11.42 -5.45
N ALA A 32 -10.62 -12.55 -5.69
CA ALA A 32 -10.46 -13.33 -6.92
C ALA A 32 -10.98 -12.61 -8.18
N ASP A 33 -11.81 -11.59 -8.02
CA ASP A 33 -12.43 -10.86 -9.13
C ASP A 33 -11.64 -9.64 -9.58
N VAL A 34 -10.43 -9.45 -9.08
CA VAL A 34 -9.53 -8.39 -9.53
C VAL A 34 -8.16 -8.96 -9.90
N THR A 35 -7.45 -8.24 -10.75
CA THR A 35 -6.08 -8.57 -11.15
C THR A 35 -5.18 -7.36 -10.87
N TYR A 36 -4.03 -7.60 -10.23
CA TYR A 36 -3.03 -6.57 -10.01
C TYR A 36 -2.48 -6.06 -11.35
N ASP A 37 -2.42 -4.74 -11.51
CA ASP A 37 -2.07 -4.12 -12.81
C ASP A 37 -0.56 -4.03 -13.07
N ASP A 38 0.27 -4.34 -12.10
CA ASP A 38 1.74 -4.23 -12.23
C ASP A 38 2.21 -2.82 -12.66
N LYS A 39 1.59 -1.80 -12.08
CA LYS A 39 1.92 -0.38 -12.34
C LYS A 39 2.62 0.28 -11.15
N GLY A 40 3.14 -0.51 -10.23
CA GLY A 40 3.80 -0.05 -9.03
C GLY A 40 2.91 -0.08 -7.79
N ILE A 41 3.56 -0.09 -6.64
CA ILE A 41 2.93 -0.01 -5.32
C ILE A 41 3.57 1.17 -4.62
N PHE A 42 2.80 2.24 -4.42
CA PHE A 42 3.33 3.52 -3.99
C PHE A 42 3.14 3.72 -2.50
N VAL A 43 4.23 4.07 -1.82
CA VAL A 43 4.26 4.31 -0.38
C VAL A 43 4.33 5.82 -0.15
N VAL A 44 3.47 6.33 0.73
CA VAL A 44 3.31 7.76 0.99
C VAL A 44 3.52 8.05 2.48
N ASN A 45 4.25 9.11 2.81
CA ASN A 45 4.54 9.49 4.19
C ASN A 45 3.41 10.30 4.86
N ASP A 46 2.22 10.28 4.27
CA ASP A 46 1.00 10.83 4.85
C ASP A 46 -0.21 10.00 4.40
N GLY A 47 -1.41 10.41 4.76
CA GLY A 47 -2.64 9.67 4.46
C GLY A 47 -3.30 10.02 3.14
N THR A 48 -2.61 10.66 2.20
CA THR A 48 -3.26 11.23 1.00
C THR A 48 -3.36 10.27 -0.18
N CYS A 49 -2.60 9.17 -0.19
CA CYS A 49 -2.52 8.27 -1.34
C CYS A 49 -2.14 8.98 -2.64
N THR A 50 -1.30 10.02 -2.55
CA THR A 50 -0.82 10.78 -3.71
C THR A 50 0.68 11.03 -3.60
N ASN A 51 1.34 11.20 -4.75
CA ASN A 51 2.77 11.56 -4.83
C ASN A 51 3.68 10.58 -4.07
N GLY A 52 3.34 9.30 -4.12
CA GLY A 52 4.12 8.27 -3.45
C GLY A 52 5.40 7.90 -4.19
N THR A 53 6.25 7.17 -3.48
CA THR A 53 7.44 6.53 -4.04
C THR A 53 7.12 5.08 -4.37
N ASP A 54 7.47 4.62 -5.57
CA ASP A 54 7.28 3.22 -5.96
C ASP A 54 8.17 2.32 -5.11
N GLY A 55 7.56 1.58 -4.20
CA GLY A 55 8.26 0.68 -3.30
C GLY A 55 8.77 -0.59 -3.98
N VAL A 56 8.24 -0.94 -5.15
CA VAL A 56 8.67 -2.15 -5.87
C VAL A 56 10.06 -1.96 -6.46
N THR A 57 10.37 -0.75 -6.93
CA THR A 57 11.66 -0.42 -7.54
C THR A 57 12.60 0.30 -6.58
N ALA A 58 12.17 0.59 -5.37
CA ALA A 58 12.99 1.28 -4.36
C ALA A 58 14.18 0.42 -3.91
N THR A 59 15.24 1.08 -3.44
CA THR A 59 16.40 0.43 -2.85
C THR A 59 16.62 0.97 -1.44
N PRO A 60 16.44 0.19 -0.38
CA PRO A 60 15.92 -1.19 -0.40
C PRO A 60 14.45 -1.26 -0.83
N LYS A 61 14.07 -2.42 -1.34
CA LYS A 61 12.70 -2.67 -1.80
C LYS A 61 11.71 -2.54 -0.64
N ALA A 62 10.67 -1.73 -0.82
CA ALA A 62 9.69 -1.43 0.23
C ALA A 62 8.31 -2.03 -0.03
N ALA A 63 8.08 -2.60 -1.21
CA ALA A 63 6.80 -3.20 -1.55
C ALA A 63 6.98 -4.34 -2.54
N ALA A 64 6.02 -5.25 -2.57
CA ALA A 64 6.03 -6.38 -3.50
C ALA A 64 4.63 -6.89 -3.76
N PHE A 65 4.44 -7.52 -4.92
CA PHE A 65 3.27 -8.31 -5.21
C PHE A 65 3.68 -9.79 -5.34
N ASP A 66 3.01 -10.65 -4.56
CA ASP A 66 3.17 -12.10 -4.65
C ASP A 66 2.08 -12.64 -5.58
N ASP A 67 2.46 -13.09 -6.78
CA ASP A 67 1.52 -13.55 -7.79
C ASP A 67 0.93 -14.94 -7.50
N ILE A 68 1.58 -15.72 -6.66
CA ILE A 68 1.07 -17.03 -6.24
C ILE A 68 -0.07 -16.86 -5.22
N LYS A 69 0.14 -15.98 -4.23
CA LYS A 69 -0.85 -15.72 -3.19
C LYS A 69 -1.82 -14.59 -3.55
N ALA A 70 -1.55 -13.84 -4.61
CA ALA A 70 -2.27 -12.61 -4.99
C ALA A 70 -2.32 -11.61 -3.83
N GLU A 71 -1.16 -11.32 -3.25
CA GLU A 71 -1.02 -10.43 -2.10
C GLU A 71 -0.10 -9.27 -2.41
N VAL A 72 -0.54 -8.06 -2.04
CA VAL A 72 0.30 -6.86 -2.02
C VAL A 72 0.86 -6.70 -0.61
N THR A 73 2.17 -6.46 -0.50
CA THR A 73 2.82 -6.12 0.76
C THR A 73 3.56 -4.80 0.62
N ALA A 74 3.60 -4.01 1.69
CA ALA A 74 4.35 -2.76 1.72
C ALA A 74 4.86 -2.47 3.13
N ASP A 75 6.12 -2.05 3.22
CA ASP A 75 6.72 -1.59 4.47
C ASP A 75 6.51 -0.08 4.59
N LEU A 76 5.99 0.35 5.72
CA LEU A 76 5.76 1.76 5.99
C LEU A 76 6.85 2.32 6.90
N SER A 77 7.17 3.59 6.74
CA SER A 77 8.03 4.30 7.68
C SER A 77 7.33 4.42 9.04
N ASP A 78 8.11 4.64 10.10
CA ASP A 78 7.58 4.81 11.44
C ASP A 78 6.49 5.89 11.47
N ILE A 79 5.44 5.62 12.26
CA ILE A 79 4.27 6.49 12.35
C ILE A 79 4.24 7.09 13.75
N GLY A 80 4.52 8.38 13.85
CA GLY A 80 4.43 9.11 15.11
C GLY A 80 2.99 9.32 15.56
N SER A 81 2.82 9.79 16.79
CA SER A 81 1.51 10.09 17.35
C SER A 81 0.72 11.03 16.44
N ALA A 82 -0.52 10.69 16.15
CA ALA A 82 -1.46 11.43 15.29
C ALA A 82 -1.01 11.56 13.82
N GLU A 83 -0.01 10.81 13.40
CA GLU A 83 0.44 10.77 12.01
C GLU A 83 -0.20 9.62 11.25
N SER A 84 -0.12 9.69 9.91
CA SER A 84 -0.62 8.66 9.00
C SER A 84 0.41 8.36 7.93
N ARG A 85 0.29 7.16 7.36
CA ARG A 85 1.01 6.72 6.15
C ARG A 85 -0.01 6.08 5.23
N SER A 86 0.29 5.99 3.95
CA SER A 86 -0.62 5.35 3.02
C SER A 86 0.11 4.57 1.95
N VAL A 87 -0.64 3.67 1.32
CA VAL A 87 -0.18 2.83 0.20
C VAL A 87 -1.26 2.84 -0.85
N TYR A 88 -0.88 2.97 -2.11
CA TYR A 88 -1.86 2.85 -3.19
C TYR A 88 -1.28 2.08 -4.38
N PHE A 89 -2.16 1.40 -5.07
CA PHE A 89 -1.83 0.61 -6.26
C PHE A 89 -3.11 0.38 -7.07
N ARG A 90 -2.97 -0.11 -8.30
CA ARG A 90 -4.09 -0.30 -9.21
C ARG A 90 -4.36 -1.77 -9.50
N VAL A 91 -5.64 -2.08 -9.66
CA VAL A 91 -6.14 -3.39 -10.08
C VAL A 91 -7.14 -3.20 -11.20
N THR A 92 -7.36 -4.28 -11.96
CA THR A 92 -8.39 -4.32 -13.00
C THR A 92 -9.48 -5.30 -12.58
N ILE A 93 -10.73 -4.93 -12.73
CA ILE A 93 -11.87 -5.80 -12.48
C ILE A 93 -11.93 -6.87 -13.59
N ASN A 94 -11.97 -8.12 -13.19
CA ASN A 94 -12.05 -9.26 -14.12
C ASN A 94 -13.41 -9.42 -14.77
#